data_f05a92362120f804cc5dc7413e69fc74
#
_entry.id   f05a92362120f804cc5dc7413e69fc74
#
_cell.length_a   1.000
_cell.length_b   1.000
_cell.length_c   1.000
_cell.angle_alpha   90.00
_cell.angle_beta   90.00
_cell.angle_gamma   90.00
#
_symmetry.space_group_name_H-M   'P 1'
#
loop_
_entity.id
_entity.type
_entity.pdbx_description
1 polymer ?
#
loop_
_entity_poly.entity_id
_entity_poly.type
_entity_poly.pdbx_seq_one_letter_code
_entity_poly.pdbx_strand_id
1 'polypeptide(L)'
;AARLIGENLRFPGGEKVECIISDTTIGGVVEAAMCADKFEREGVGVSLTVTPAWCYGTEVMDADPLIPKAVWGFNGTERPGAVYLAAVLAAHTQKGIPAFGVYGRDVQDMDDKTIPDDVKGKLLRFARAGLAVAWMRGKSYLSIGSVSMGIAGSITKDRVFQEYLGMRTEYVDMSEMARRLKEEIYDPREFQRALSWVKQYCKEGKDYNAPQLQKSREEKDEEWETVIKMAMIARDLMVGNFRLKELGYGEEALGHNAIAAGFQGQRHWTDWMPNGDFMEAILNSSFDWNGIRQPYILATENDALNGIAMLFGNLLTGTAQIFADVRTYWSPDAVERVTGHRLTGRAENGILHLINSGPAALDGTGQHIIDGKPAIKPFWDLKEEDVVRCCNVTNWHPATV
;
A
#
# COMPACT_ATOMS: atom_id res chain seq x y z
N ALA A 1 -4.96 -15.39 21.11
CA ALA A 1 -5.06 -14.73 19.81
C ALA A 1 -4.62 -13.27 19.91
N ALA A 2 -5.22 -12.45 20.79
CA ALA A 2 -4.91 -11.01 20.90
C ALA A 2 -3.41 -10.73 21.09
N ARG A 3 -2.74 -11.44 22.01
CA ARG A 3 -1.29 -11.30 22.19
C ARG A 3 -0.52 -11.65 20.92
N LEU A 4 -0.87 -12.76 20.25
CA LEU A 4 -0.25 -13.17 18.99
C LEU A 4 -0.36 -12.08 17.94
N ILE A 5 -1.54 -11.48 17.77
CA ILE A 5 -1.79 -10.43 16.78
C ILE A 5 -1.02 -9.16 17.14
N GLY A 6 -1.15 -8.66 18.39
CA GLY A 6 -0.52 -7.41 18.82
C GLY A 6 1.02 -7.45 18.84
N GLU A 7 1.63 -8.63 19.06
CA GLU A 7 3.08 -8.78 19.03
C GLU A 7 3.65 -8.91 17.60
N ASN A 8 2.86 -9.42 16.65
CA ASN A 8 3.35 -9.77 15.32
C ASN A 8 2.84 -8.86 14.18
N LEU A 9 1.84 -8.03 14.43
CA LEU A 9 1.28 -7.16 13.39
C LEU A 9 1.38 -5.67 13.76
N ARG A 10 1.42 -4.87 12.72
CA ARG A 10 1.27 -3.41 12.79
C ARG A 10 0.12 -2.97 11.90
N PHE A 11 -0.46 -1.84 12.23
CA PHE A 11 -1.32 -1.11 11.29
C PHE A 11 -0.52 -0.71 10.05
N PRO A 12 -1.18 -0.50 8.90
CA PRO A 12 -0.50 0.02 7.71
C PRO A 12 0.28 1.31 7.95
N GLY A 13 -0.12 2.15 8.91
CA GLY A 13 0.59 3.34 9.34
C GLY A 13 1.84 3.09 10.20
N GLY A 14 2.11 1.84 10.57
CA GLY A 14 3.30 1.43 11.34
C GLY A 14 3.10 1.28 12.84
N GLU A 15 1.98 1.72 13.40
CA GLU A 15 1.64 1.58 14.81
C GLU A 15 1.36 0.13 15.17
N LYS A 16 1.59 -0.24 16.42
CA LYS A 16 1.25 -1.59 16.92
C LYS A 16 -0.26 -1.78 16.90
N VAL A 17 -0.69 -2.98 16.53
CA VAL A 17 -2.10 -3.36 16.55
C VAL A 17 -2.57 -3.47 17.99
N GLU A 18 -3.63 -2.76 18.31
CA GLU A 18 -4.38 -2.90 19.55
C GLU A 18 -5.55 -3.87 19.35
N CYS A 19 -5.72 -4.80 20.29
CA CYS A 19 -6.79 -5.77 20.27
C CYS A 19 -7.78 -5.46 21.39
N ILE A 20 -8.97 -5.01 21.04
CA ILE A 20 -10.08 -4.78 21.96
C ILE A 20 -10.76 -6.11 22.25
N ILE A 21 -10.90 -6.46 23.51
CA ILE A 21 -11.48 -7.73 23.97
C ILE A 21 -12.85 -7.45 24.59
N SER A 22 -13.86 -8.29 24.30
CA SER A 22 -15.14 -8.24 24.99
C SER A 22 -14.97 -8.36 26.51
N ASP A 23 -15.74 -7.61 27.29
CA ASP A 23 -15.65 -7.60 28.74
C ASP A 23 -16.12 -8.93 29.37
N THR A 24 -16.97 -9.65 28.64
CA THR A 24 -17.54 -10.94 29.08
C THR A 24 -17.41 -11.98 27.95
N THR A 25 -17.56 -13.25 28.31
CA THR A 25 -17.87 -14.28 27.34
C THR A 25 -19.31 -14.07 26.82
N ILE A 26 -19.51 -14.34 25.55
CA ILE A 26 -20.82 -14.16 24.91
C ILE A 26 -21.58 -15.48 24.98
N GLY A 27 -22.62 -15.53 25.80
CA GLY A 27 -23.49 -16.69 25.98
C GLY A 27 -24.93 -16.41 25.51
N GLY A 28 -25.26 -15.15 25.21
CA GLY A 28 -26.61 -14.76 24.82
C GLY A 28 -26.63 -13.37 24.18
N VAL A 29 -27.84 -12.91 23.88
CA VAL A 29 -28.10 -11.67 23.13
C VAL A 29 -27.60 -10.42 23.85
N VAL A 30 -27.69 -10.39 25.17
CA VAL A 30 -27.30 -9.21 25.96
C VAL A 30 -25.77 -8.99 25.89
N GLU A 31 -24.99 -10.03 26.12
CA GLU A 31 -23.53 -9.96 26.03
C GLU A 31 -23.07 -9.66 24.61
N ALA A 32 -23.77 -10.20 23.60
CA ALA A 32 -23.48 -9.90 22.20
C ALA A 32 -23.71 -8.40 21.87
N ALA A 33 -24.84 -7.84 22.32
CA ALA A 33 -25.16 -6.43 22.15
C ALA A 33 -24.13 -5.53 22.87
N MET A 34 -23.78 -5.83 24.12
CA MET A 34 -22.75 -5.09 24.86
C MET A 34 -21.37 -5.14 24.16
N CYS A 35 -21.02 -6.27 23.59
CA CYS A 35 -19.79 -6.41 22.82
C CYS A 35 -19.81 -5.57 21.54
N ALA A 36 -20.93 -5.58 20.81
CA ALA A 36 -21.11 -4.78 19.59
C ALA A 36 -20.98 -3.28 19.90
N ASP A 37 -21.68 -2.80 20.92
CA ASP A 37 -21.62 -1.40 21.38
C ASP A 37 -20.19 -0.99 21.78
N LYS A 38 -19.45 -1.88 22.44
CA LYS A 38 -18.05 -1.62 22.79
C LYS A 38 -17.19 -1.52 21.54
N PHE A 39 -17.32 -2.46 20.63
CA PHE A 39 -16.49 -2.50 19.41
C PHE A 39 -16.76 -1.30 18.51
N GLU A 40 -18.01 -0.84 18.41
CA GLU A 40 -18.36 0.36 17.67
C GLU A 40 -17.70 1.61 18.29
N ARG A 41 -17.81 1.79 19.62
CA ARG A 41 -17.19 2.93 20.32
C ARG A 41 -15.67 2.97 20.21
N GLU A 42 -15.02 1.80 20.23
CA GLU A 42 -13.57 1.66 20.12
C GLU A 42 -13.09 1.66 18.65
N GLY A 43 -14.00 1.77 17.67
CA GLY A 43 -13.65 1.82 16.26
C GLY A 43 -13.03 0.52 15.72
N VAL A 44 -13.47 -0.63 16.20
CA VAL A 44 -12.95 -1.93 15.76
C VAL A 44 -13.24 -2.15 14.29
N GLY A 45 -12.19 -2.30 13.48
CA GLY A 45 -12.31 -2.50 12.03
C GLY A 45 -12.19 -3.96 11.57
N VAL A 46 -11.85 -4.89 12.48
CA VAL A 46 -11.70 -6.33 12.19
C VAL A 46 -12.17 -7.11 13.40
N SER A 47 -13.03 -8.11 13.24
CA SER A 47 -13.50 -8.93 14.35
C SER A 47 -13.01 -10.38 14.27
N LEU A 48 -12.75 -10.96 15.44
CA LEU A 48 -12.38 -12.37 15.60
C LEU A 48 -13.17 -12.97 16.75
N THR A 49 -14.06 -13.90 16.44
CA THR A 49 -14.74 -14.74 17.43
C THR A 49 -13.90 -15.99 17.71
N VAL A 50 -13.68 -16.30 18.98
CA VAL A 50 -13.00 -17.53 19.40
C VAL A 50 -14.00 -18.40 20.14
N THR A 51 -14.27 -19.60 19.61
CA THR A 51 -15.21 -20.54 20.21
C THR A 51 -14.52 -21.85 20.60
N PRO A 52 -14.28 -22.05 21.90
CA PRO A 52 -13.68 -23.31 22.40
C PRO A 52 -14.71 -24.43 22.53
N ALA A 53 -16.00 -24.11 22.55
CA ALA A 53 -17.08 -25.03 22.78
C ALA A 53 -18.34 -24.65 22.02
N TRP A 54 -19.35 -25.52 22.03
CA TRP A 54 -20.68 -25.19 21.49
C TRP A 54 -21.28 -24.00 22.26
N CYS A 55 -21.90 -23.09 21.52
CA CYS A 55 -22.68 -22.00 22.03
C CYS A 55 -24.03 -21.96 21.31
N TYR A 56 -25.02 -21.27 21.86
CA TYR A 56 -26.33 -21.15 21.22
C TYR A 56 -26.37 -19.96 20.25
N GLY A 57 -27.03 -20.21 19.13
CA GLY A 57 -27.58 -19.20 18.27
C GLY A 57 -26.59 -18.37 17.49
N THR A 58 -27.13 -17.33 16.96
CA THR A 58 -26.47 -16.34 16.12
C THR A 58 -25.97 -15.13 16.91
N GLU A 59 -26.04 -15.18 18.24
CA GLU A 59 -25.68 -14.07 19.13
C GLU A 59 -24.24 -13.64 19.00
N VAL A 60 -23.35 -14.58 18.66
CA VAL A 60 -21.92 -14.27 18.39
C VAL A 60 -21.69 -13.73 17.00
N MET A 61 -22.72 -13.65 16.17
CA MET A 61 -22.56 -13.21 14.80
C MET A 61 -22.45 -11.69 14.74
N ASP A 62 -21.29 -11.20 14.31
CA ASP A 62 -21.12 -9.82 13.92
C ASP A 62 -21.90 -9.57 12.62
N ALA A 63 -22.96 -8.78 12.70
CA ALA A 63 -23.87 -8.52 11.59
C ALA A 63 -23.45 -7.36 10.69
N ASP A 64 -22.42 -6.59 11.03
CA ASP A 64 -21.92 -5.53 10.15
C ASP A 64 -21.21 -6.13 8.94
N PRO A 65 -21.77 -5.99 7.71
CA PRO A 65 -21.15 -6.54 6.51
C PRO A 65 -19.83 -5.86 6.12
N LEU A 66 -19.54 -4.71 6.68
CA LEU A 66 -18.35 -3.91 6.36
C LEU A 66 -17.14 -4.25 7.23
N ILE A 67 -17.32 -5.02 8.29
CA ILE A 67 -16.23 -5.47 9.16
C ILE A 67 -15.77 -6.86 8.72
N PRO A 68 -14.51 -7.03 8.25
CA PRO A 68 -13.93 -8.35 8.06
C PRO A 68 -13.96 -9.16 9.34
N LYS A 69 -14.50 -10.37 9.27
CA LYS A 69 -14.70 -11.23 10.44
C LYS A 69 -14.20 -12.64 10.23
N ALA A 70 -13.63 -13.22 11.28
CA ALA A 70 -13.29 -14.62 11.32
C ALA A 70 -13.86 -15.28 12.59
N VAL A 71 -14.06 -16.58 12.49
CA VAL A 71 -14.43 -17.42 13.60
C VAL A 71 -13.37 -18.51 13.74
N TRP A 72 -12.71 -18.58 14.89
CA TRP A 72 -11.80 -19.67 15.23
C TRP A 72 -12.53 -20.69 16.09
N GLY A 73 -12.84 -21.85 15.52
CA GLY A 73 -13.37 -22.99 16.21
C GLY A 73 -12.25 -23.87 16.73
N PHE A 74 -12.22 -24.11 18.04
CA PHE A 74 -11.23 -24.99 18.67
C PHE A 74 -11.48 -26.44 18.23
N ASN A 75 -10.46 -27.10 17.69
CA ASN A 75 -10.53 -28.49 17.29
C ASN A 75 -10.07 -29.38 18.47
N GLY A 76 -10.97 -29.62 19.42
CA GLY A 76 -10.66 -30.35 20.68
C GLY A 76 -11.47 -31.63 20.81
N THR A 77 -10.95 -32.56 21.62
CA THR A 77 -11.56 -33.89 21.86
C THR A 77 -12.92 -33.80 22.56
N GLU A 78 -13.04 -32.92 23.55
CA GLU A 78 -14.24 -32.83 24.40
C GLU A 78 -15.07 -31.57 24.13
N ARG A 79 -14.63 -30.71 23.25
CA ARG A 79 -15.29 -29.42 22.99
C ARG A 79 -15.62 -29.27 21.52
N PRO A 80 -16.91 -29.12 21.18
CA PRO A 80 -17.34 -29.05 19.78
C PRO A 80 -17.22 -27.63 19.16
N GLY A 81 -16.10 -26.94 19.41
CA GLY A 81 -15.84 -25.60 18.85
C GLY A 81 -15.82 -25.60 17.33
N ALA A 82 -15.26 -26.64 16.71
CA ALA A 82 -15.28 -26.79 15.25
C ALA A 82 -16.69 -27.00 14.68
N VAL A 83 -17.57 -27.69 15.43
CA VAL A 83 -18.99 -27.87 15.04
C VAL A 83 -19.73 -26.53 15.10
N TYR A 84 -19.50 -25.76 16.16
CA TYR A 84 -20.11 -24.43 16.27
C TYR A 84 -19.59 -23.46 15.20
N LEU A 85 -18.30 -23.54 14.86
CA LEU A 85 -17.74 -22.79 13.72
C LEU A 85 -18.53 -23.04 12.44
N ALA A 86 -18.83 -24.31 12.12
CA ALA A 86 -19.61 -24.65 10.93
C ALA A 86 -21.02 -24.05 10.97
N ALA A 87 -21.68 -24.08 12.13
CA ALA A 87 -23.01 -23.50 12.30
C ALA A 87 -23.01 -21.96 12.12
N VAL A 88 -22.02 -21.28 12.69
CA VAL A 88 -21.90 -19.80 12.56
C VAL A 88 -21.58 -19.40 11.14
N LEU A 89 -20.67 -20.09 10.45
CA LEU A 89 -20.36 -19.82 9.05
C LEU A 89 -21.58 -20.04 8.13
N ALA A 90 -22.38 -21.11 8.40
CA ALA A 90 -23.61 -21.33 7.68
C ALA A 90 -24.61 -20.18 7.89
N ALA A 91 -24.76 -19.69 9.13
CA ALA A 91 -25.62 -18.55 9.43
C ALA A 91 -25.18 -17.25 8.71
N HIS A 92 -23.87 -16.96 8.66
CA HIS A 92 -23.33 -15.85 7.90
C HIS A 92 -23.63 -16.00 6.40
N THR A 93 -23.39 -17.18 5.84
CA THR A 93 -23.67 -17.48 4.43
C THR A 93 -25.15 -17.29 4.08
N GLN A 94 -26.07 -17.77 4.93
CA GLN A 94 -27.51 -17.59 4.73
C GLN A 94 -27.93 -16.11 4.72
N LYS A 95 -27.23 -15.27 5.44
CA LYS A 95 -27.48 -13.81 5.51
C LYS A 95 -26.69 -13.02 4.48
N GLY A 96 -25.86 -13.67 3.65
CA GLY A 96 -25.00 -13.00 2.68
C GLY A 96 -23.88 -12.18 3.31
N ILE A 97 -23.48 -12.48 4.56
CA ILE A 97 -22.41 -11.78 5.28
C ILE A 97 -21.13 -12.62 5.18
N PRO A 98 -20.04 -12.08 4.60
CA PRO A 98 -18.76 -12.79 4.51
C PRO A 98 -18.18 -13.07 5.89
N ALA A 99 -17.70 -14.30 6.11
CA ALA A 99 -16.94 -14.67 7.30
C ALA A 99 -15.90 -15.75 6.95
N PHE A 100 -14.79 -15.76 7.68
CA PHE A 100 -13.67 -16.69 7.47
C PHE A 100 -13.59 -17.68 8.61
N GLY A 101 -13.48 -18.97 8.29
CA GLY A 101 -13.28 -20.02 9.26
C GLY A 101 -11.80 -20.29 9.56
N VAL A 102 -11.47 -20.42 10.83
CA VAL A 102 -10.15 -20.84 11.28
C VAL A 102 -10.29 -22.04 12.22
N TYR A 103 -9.56 -23.11 11.94
CA TYR A 103 -9.46 -24.28 12.84
C TYR A 103 -8.12 -25.00 12.61
N GLY A 104 -7.69 -25.76 13.61
CA GLY A 104 -6.48 -26.56 13.54
C GLY A 104 -6.65 -27.83 12.71
N ARG A 105 -5.61 -28.27 12.00
CA ARG A 105 -5.61 -29.52 11.26
C ARG A 105 -5.73 -30.72 12.21
N ASP A 106 -4.98 -30.67 13.30
CA ASP A 106 -4.91 -31.77 14.27
C ASP A 106 -5.82 -31.48 15.47
N VAL A 107 -6.36 -32.55 16.07
CA VAL A 107 -7.18 -32.47 17.28
C VAL A 107 -6.29 -32.19 18.48
N GLN A 108 -6.71 -31.26 19.33
CA GLN A 108 -6.03 -30.90 20.57
C GLN A 108 -6.71 -31.55 21.78
N ASP A 109 -5.92 -31.99 22.73
CA ASP A 109 -6.43 -32.46 24.02
C ASP A 109 -6.97 -31.31 24.87
N MET A 110 -7.86 -31.60 25.80
CA MET A 110 -8.55 -30.61 26.62
C MET A 110 -7.60 -29.67 27.38
N ASP A 111 -6.47 -30.18 27.83
CA ASP A 111 -5.48 -29.44 28.61
C ASP A 111 -4.48 -28.64 27.75
N ASP A 112 -4.46 -28.87 26.45
CA ASP A 112 -3.60 -28.11 25.52
C ASP A 112 -4.16 -26.70 25.32
N LYS A 113 -3.44 -25.71 25.85
CA LYS A 113 -3.75 -24.28 25.72
C LYS A 113 -2.91 -23.58 24.67
N THR A 114 -2.12 -24.31 23.91
CA THR A 114 -1.29 -23.75 22.86
C THR A 114 -2.12 -23.39 21.62
N ILE A 115 -1.63 -22.46 20.82
CA ILE A 115 -2.19 -22.20 19.50
C ILE A 115 -1.33 -22.99 18.49
N PRO A 116 -1.90 -23.97 17.76
CA PRO A 116 -1.16 -24.69 16.73
C PRO A 116 -0.56 -23.78 15.68
N ASP A 117 0.60 -24.13 15.12
CA ASP A 117 1.32 -23.26 14.20
C ASP A 117 0.54 -22.97 12.90
N ASP A 118 -0.23 -23.93 12.41
CA ASP A 118 -1.11 -23.73 11.28
C ASP A 118 -2.25 -22.76 11.59
N VAL A 119 -2.77 -22.76 12.82
CA VAL A 119 -3.76 -21.79 13.30
C VAL A 119 -3.14 -20.41 13.49
N LYS A 120 -1.94 -20.33 14.09
CA LYS A 120 -1.20 -19.04 14.18
C LYS A 120 -1.05 -18.40 12.81
N GLY A 121 -0.61 -19.18 11.81
CA GLY A 121 -0.47 -18.70 10.43
C GLY A 121 -1.79 -18.20 9.82
N LYS A 122 -2.91 -18.91 10.08
CA LYS A 122 -4.25 -18.53 9.59
C LYS A 122 -4.73 -17.23 10.26
N LEU A 123 -4.58 -17.14 11.59
CA LEU A 123 -4.98 -15.94 12.37
C LEU A 123 -4.20 -14.69 11.93
N LEU A 124 -2.88 -14.79 11.81
CA LEU A 124 -2.06 -13.66 11.39
C LEU A 124 -2.36 -13.23 9.95
N ARG A 125 -2.59 -14.18 9.05
CA ARG A 125 -2.97 -13.89 7.65
C ARG A 125 -4.32 -13.19 7.56
N PHE A 126 -5.32 -13.71 8.28
CA PHE A 126 -6.63 -13.09 8.35
C PHE A 126 -6.56 -11.67 8.94
N ALA A 127 -5.93 -11.50 10.10
CA ALA A 127 -5.83 -10.21 10.76
C ALA A 127 -5.11 -9.17 9.88
N ARG A 128 -4.01 -9.56 9.23
CA ARG A 128 -3.28 -8.69 8.31
C ARG A 128 -4.13 -8.23 7.13
N ALA A 129 -4.84 -9.15 6.49
CA ALA A 129 -5.76 -8.81 5.39
C ALA A 129 -6.92 -7.95 5.87
N GLY A 130 -7.50 -8.27 7.03
CA GLY A 130 -8.58 -7.49 7.64
C GLY A 130 -8.15 -6.05 7.96
N LEU A 131 -6.95 -5.86 8.51
CA LEU A 131 -6.40 -4.52 8.78
C LEU A 131 -6.23 -3.71 7.49
N ALA A 132 -5.77 -4.34 6.41
CA ALA A 132 -5.66 -3.67 5.10
C ALA A 132 -7.04 -3.23 4.58
N VAL A 133 -8.05 -4.07 4.68
CA VAL A 133 -9.44 -3.73 4.31
C VAL A 133 -9.97 -2.58 5.16
N ALA A 134 -9.79 -2.65 6.48
CA ALA A 134 -10.22 -1.60 7.41
C ALA A 134 -9.54 -0.25 7.11
N TRP A 135 -8.26 -0.27 6.71
CA TRP A 135 -7.51 0.94 6.35
C TRP A 135 -8.00 1.59 5.07
N MET A 136 -8.40 0.80 4.07
CA MET A 136 -8.96 1.31 2.81
C MET A 136 -10.35 1.94 2.98
N ARG A 137 -11.11 1.50 3.95
CA ARG A 137 -12.50 1.93 4.14
C ARG A 137 -12.61 3.45 4.30
N GLY A 138 -13.41 4.08 3.42
CA GLY A 138 -13.65 5.52 3.41
C GLY A 138 -12.48 6.38 2.92
N LYS A 139 -11.39 5.76 2.46
CA LYS A 139 -10.27 6.44 1.80
C LYS A 139 -10.55 6.66 0.32
N SER A 140 -9.64 7.35 -0.36
CA SER A 140 -9.78 7.65 -1.77
C SER A 140 -8.62 7.10 -2.59
N TYR A 141 -8.91 6.81 -3.85
CA TYR A 141 -7.94 6.80 -4.95
C TYR A 141 -8.06 8.13 -5.68
N LEU A 142 -6.97 8.86 -5.84
CA LEU A 142 -6.95 10.16 -6.51
C LEU A 142 -6.43 10.03 -7.94
N SER A 143 -7.29 10.32 -8.91
CA SER A 143 -6.91 10.40 -10.32
C SER A 143 -6.49 11.83 -10.64
N ILE A 144 -5.19 12.05 -10.89
CA ILE A 144 -4.64 13.34 -11.31
C ILE A 144 -4.52 13.30 -12.84
N GLY A 145 -5.40 14.01 -13.51
CA GLY A 145 -5.60 13.94 -14.94
C GLY A 145 -6.59 12.84 -15.34
N SER A 146 -6.41 12.30 -16.53
CA SER A 146 -7.30 11.30 -17.13
C SER A 146 -6.54 10.02 -17.47
N VAL A 147 -7.11 9.22 -18.35
CA VAL A 147 -6.50 7.99 -18.88
C VAL A 147 -5.35 8.33 -19.80
N SER A 148 -4.17 7.79 -19.55
CA SER A 148 -3.03 7.96 -20.44
C SER A 148 -3.19 7.09 -21.68
N MET A 149 -2.99 7.68 -22.86
CA MET A 149 -2.96 7.01 -24.16
C MET A 149 -4.14 6.06 -24.45
N GLY A 150 -5.26 6.17 -23.72
CA GLY A 150 -6.43 5.32 -23.90
C GLY A 150 -6.23 3.86 -23.47
N ILE A 151 -5.29 3.58 -22.58
CA ILE A 151 -5.00 2.22 -22.08
C ILE A 151 -6.20 1.71 -21.26
N ALA A 152 -6.77 0.60 -21.65
CA ALA A 152 -7.97 0.05 -21.01
C ALA A 152 -7.77 -0.28 -19.52
N GLY A 153 -6.57 -0.68 -19.10
CA GLY A 153 -6.23 -0.98 -17.72
C GLY A 153 -6.27 0.24 -16.78
N SER A 154 -6.15 1.45 -17.32
CA SER A 154 -6.29 2.69 -16.55
C SER A 154 -7.74 3.19 -16.48
N ILE A 155 -8.67 2.61 -17.25
CA ILE A 155 -10.09 2.95 -17.23
C ILE A 155 -10.80 2.12 -16.16
N THR A 156 -10.79 2.59 -14.93
CA THR A 156 -11.47 1.88 -13.83
C THR A 156 -12.78 2.58 -13.48
N LYS A 157 -13.85 1.81 -13.41
CA LYS A 157 -15.16 2.34 -13.01
C LYS A 157 -15.17 2.62 -11.50
N ASP A 158 -15.70 3.76 -11.08
CA ASP A 158 -15.85 4.17 -9.68
C ASP A 158 -16.54 3.08 -8.83
N ARG A 159 -17.49 2.37 -9.43
CA ARG A 159 -18.19 1.25 -8.80
C ARG A 159 -17.23 0.18 -8.25
N VAL A 160 -16.11 -0.09 -8.92
CA VAL A 160 -15.11 -1.07 -8.46
C VAL A 160 -14.48 -0.61 -7.15
N PHE A 161 -14.12 0.65 -7.03
CA PHE A 161 -13.56 1.20 -5.80
C PHE A 161 -14.58 1.18 -4.65
N GLN A 162 -15.82 1.57 -4.92
CA GLN A 162 -16.86 1.66 -3.90
C GLN A 162 -17.33 0.29 -3.42
N GLU A 163 -17.69 -0.62 -4.34
CA GLU A 163 -18.34 -1.89 -3.99
C GLU A 163 -17.35 -2.95 -3.50
N TYR A 164 -16.12 -2.97 -4.05
CA TYR A 164 -15.15 -4.01 -3.71
C TYR A 164 -14.09 -3.56 -2.72
N LEU A 165 -13.75 -2.27 -2.67
CA LEU A 165 -12.65 -1.77 -1.85
C LEU A 165 -13.13 -0.86 -0.70
N GLY A 166 -14.39 -0.43 -0.71
CA GLY A 166 -14.90 0.55 0.25
C GLY A 166 -14.21 1.92 0.14
N MET A 167 -13.62 2.22 -1.01
CA MET A 167 -12.90 3.45 -1.31
C MET A 167 -13.74 4.36 -2.23
N ARG A 168 -13.39 5.63 -2.28
CA ARG A 168 -13.91 6.59 -3.27
C ARG A 168 -12.89 6.80 -4.38
N THR A 169 -13.36 7.19 -5.55
CA THR A 169 -12.52 7.78 -6.59
C THR A 169 -12.71 9.29 -6.57
N GLU A 170 -11.61 10.02 -6.47
CA GLU A 170 -11.56 11.47 -6.56
C GLU A 170 -10.80 11.87 -7.82
N TYR A 171 -11.18 12.98 -8.44
CA TYR A 171 -10.61 13.43 -9.70
C TYR A 171 -10.09 14.85 -9.57
N VAL A 172 -8.86 15.07 -10.03
CA VAL A 172 -8.24 16.38 -10.15
C VAL A 172 -7.79 16.57 -11.59
N ASP A 173 -8.23 17.63 -12.22
CA ASP A 173 -7.79 17.99 -13.56
C ASP A 173 -6.31 18.40 -13.57
N MET A 174 -5.61 18.11 -14.66
CA MET A 174 -4.19 18.48 -14.82
C MET A 174 -3.95 19.98 -14.75
N SER A 175 -4.98 20.79 -15.05
CA SER A 175 -4.90 22.24 -14.90
C SER A 175 -4.68 22.70 -13.46
N GLU A 176 -5.12 21.91 -12.45
CA GLU A 176 -4.86 22.20 -11.04
C GLU A 176 -3.38 21.99 -10.68
N MET A 177 -2.75 20.96 -11.20
CA MET A 177 -1.30 20.80 -11.07
C MET A 177 -0.56 21.97 -11.68
N ALA A 178 -0.94 22.35 -12.90
CA ALA A 178 -0.35 23.49 -13.63
C ALA A 178 -0.59 24.83 -12.89
N ARG A 179 -1.79 25.04 -12.34
CA ARG A 179 -2.12 26.25 -11.55
C ARG A 179 -1.25 26.34 -10.33
N ARG A 180 -1.15 25.25 -9.53
CA ARG A 180 -0.33 25.23 -8.31
C ARG A 180 1.15 25.47 -8.61
N LEU A 181 1.67 24.91 -9.70
CA LEU A 181 3.04 25.18 -10.15
C LEU A 181 3.23 26.67 -10.49
N LYS A 182 2.30 27.23 -11.29
CA LYS A 182 2.37 28.63 -11.78
C LYS A 182 2.19 29.65 -10.65
N GLU A 183 1.27 29.41 -9.74
CA GLU A 183 0.92 30.31 -8.63
C GLU A 183 1.73 30.01 -7.36
N GLU A 184 2.69 29.07 -7.43
CA GLU A 184 3.57 28.68 -6.34
C GLU A 184 2.82 28.24 -5.06
N ILE A 185 1.75 27.44 -5.25
CA ILE A 185 0.92 26.91 -4.15
C ILE A 185 1.56 25.65 -3.58
N TYR A 186 2.59 25.83 -2.79
CA TYR A 186 3.31 24.81 -2.02
C TYR A 186 4.01 25.48 -0.82
N ASP A 187 4.48 24.71 0.17
CA ASP A 187 5.25 25.28 1.29
C ASP A 187 6.69 25.65 0.81
N PRO A 188 7.03 26.94 0.74
CA PRO A 188 8.36 27.36 0.26
C PRO A 188 9.50 26.93 1.20
N ARG A 189 9.24 26.71 2.48
CA ARG A 189 10.27 26.22 3.42
C ARG A 189 10.55 24.74 3.20
N GLU A 190 9.50 23.98 2.95
CA GLU A 190 9.66 22.57 2.59
C GLU A 190 10.37 22.43 1.24
N PHE A 191 10.03 23.25 0.25
CA PHE A 191 10.70 23.26 -1.04
C PHE A 191 12.22 23.45 -0.90
N GLN A 192 12.67 24.39 -0.06
CA GLN A 192 14.10 24.58 0.17
C GLN A 192 14.78 23.37 0.83
N ARG A 193 14.07 22.67 1.75
CA ARG A 193 14.59 21.40 2.31
C ARG A 193 14.68 20.31 1.25
N ALA A 194 13.63 20.18 0.42
CA ALA A 194 13.59 19.22 -0.66
C ALA A 194 14.68 19.44 -1.69
N LEU A 195 14.89 20.67 -2.12
CA LEU A 195 15.95 21.04 -3.05
C LEU A 195 17.35 20.74 -2.49
N SER A 196 17.56 21.02 -1.20
CA SER A 196 18.82 20.71 -0.52
C SER A 196 19.06 19.20 -0.44
N TRP A 197 18.03 18.44 -0.12
CA TRP A 197 18.06 16.98 -0.06
C TRP A 197 18.36 16.37 -1.44
N VAL A 198 17.67 16.86 -2.49
CA VAL A 198 17.91 16.42 -3.87
C VAL A 198 19.36 16.66 -4.29
N LYS A 199 19.90 17.86 -4.04
CA LYS A 199 21.31 18.18 -4.32
C LYS A 199 22.29 17.26 -3.59
N GLN A 200 21.94 16.79 -2.40
CA GLN A 200 22.78 15.91 -1.61
C GLN A 200 22.71 14.44 -2.07
N TYR A 201 21.50 13.94 -2.34
CA TYR A 201 21.25 12.52 -2.52
C TYR A 201 20.97 12.09 -3.97
N CYS A 202 20.46 12.98 -4.81
CA CYS A 202 20.11 12.67 -6.20
C CYS A 202 21.25 13.08 -7.15
N LYS A 203 22.36 12.34 -7.11
CA LYS A 203 23.51 12.63 -7.96
C LYS A 203 23.23 12.34 -9.42
N GLU A 204 23.40 13.36 -10.26
CA GLU A 204 23.22 13.21 -11.69
C GLU A 204 24.23 12.23 -12.28
N GLY A 205 23.75 11.36 -13.15
CA GLY A 205 24.56 10.46 -13.95
C GLY A 205 25.02 11.07 -15.26
N LYS A 206 25.61 10.22 -16.09
CA LYS A 206 25.99 10.60 -17.44
C LYS A 206 24.72 10.69 -18.30
N ASP A 207 24.55 11.80 -19.00
CA ASP A 207 23.53 11.97 -20.00
C ASP A 207 23.96 11.26 -21.30
N TYR A 208 23.20 10.24 -21.69
CA TYR A 208 23.43 9.43 -22.90
C TYR A 208 22.63 9.91 -24.10
N ASN A 209 21.84 10.97 -23.96
CA ASN A 209 21.13 11.56 -25.09
C ASN A 209 22.09 12.07 -26.16
N ALA A 210 21.61 12.14 -27.40
CA ALA A 210 22.35 12.80 -28.47
C ALA A 210 22.67 14.26 -28.09
N PRO A 211 23.82 14.80 -28.46
CA PRO A 211 24.26 16.13 -27.99
C PRO A 211 23.23 17.25 -28.18
N GLN A 212 22.44 17.18 -29.25
CA GLN A 212 21.39 18.16 -29.53
C GLN A 212 20.15 18.06 -28.62
N LEU A 213 20.04 16.97 -27.85
CA LEU A 213 18.95 16.73 -26.88
C LEU A 213 19.43 16.92 -25.44
N GLN A 214 20.74 17.10 -25.24
CA GLN A 214 21.29 17.34 -23.90
C GLN A 214 20.96 18.77 -23.47
N LYS A 215 20.46 18.90 -22.26
CA LYS A 215 20.07 20.16 -21.67
C LYS A 215 21.24 20.86 -21.01
N SER A 216 21.21 22.20 -21.02
CA SER A 216 22.16 23.04 -20.29
C SER A 216 22.02 22.84 -18.77
N ARG A 217 22.94 23.39 -17.99
CA ARG A 217 22.86 23.34 -16.53
C ARG A 217 21.64 24.11 -16.01
N GLU A 218 21.37 25.25 -16.57
CA GLU A 218 20.23 26.09 -16.23
C GLU A 218 18.91 25.38 -16.47
N GLU A 219 18.73 24.76 -17.64
CA GLU A 219 17.52 23.99 -17.96
C GLU A 219 17.33 22.80 -17.01
N LYS A 220 18.41 22.09 -16.66
CA LYS A 220 18.34 20.98 -15.68
C LYS A 220 18.00 21.48 -14.27
N ASP A 221 18.51 22.62 -13.85
CA ASP A 221 18.22 23.20 -12.55
C ASP A 221 16.74 23.62 -12.45
N GLU A 222 16.18 24.23 -13.49
CA GLU A 222 14.76 24.58 -13.58
C GLU A 222 13.87 23.32 -13.56
N GLU A 223 14.28 22.27 -14.25
CA GLU A 223 13.53 21.00 -14.22
C GLU A 223 13.59 20.33 -12.85
N TRP A 224 14.75 20.33 -12.15
CA TRP A 224 14.83 19.84 -10.79
C TRP A 224 13.86 20.57 -9.86
N GLU A 225 13.79 21.89 -9.94
CA GLU A 225 12.83 22.66 -9.17
C GLU A 225 11.40 22.27 -9.50
N THR A 226 11.09 22.11 -10.79
CA THR A 226 9.74 21.77 -11.25
C THR A 226 9.30 20.39 -10.78
N VAL A 227 10.12 19.36 -10.94
CA VAL A 227 9.75 17.99 -10.52
C VAL A 227 9.65 17.83 -9.01
N ILE A 228 10.43 18.60 -8.24
CA ILE A 228 10.29 18.68 -6.78
C ILE A 228 8.94 19.31 -6.41
N LYS A 229 8.59 20.44 -7.02
CA LYS A 229 7.29 21.11 -6.83
C LYS A 229 6.14 20.17 -7.19
N MET A 230 6.23 19.44 -8.31
CA MET A 230 5.24 18.44 -8.71
C MET A 230 5.07 17.36 -7.63
N ALA A 231 6.15 16.82 -7.08
CA ALA A 231 6.08 15.80 -6.03
C ALA A 231 5.39 16.32 -4.74
N MET A 232 5.72 17.55 -4.33
CA MET A 232 5.07 18.21 -3.19
C MET A 232 3.59 18.43 -3.43
N ILE A 233 3.23 18.98 -4.60
CA ILE A 233 1.84 19.27 -4.96
C ILE A 233 1.01 17.98 -5.05
N ALA A 234 1.54 16.92 -5.68
CA ALA A 234 0.84 15.65 -5.77
C ALA A 234 0.56 15.05 -4.39
N ARG A 235 1.54 15.06 -3.49
CA ARG A 235 1.35 14.66 -2.09
C ARG A 235 0.28 15.51 -1.40
N ASP A 236 0.36 16.82 -1.54
CA ASP A 236 -0.58 17.75 -0.90
C ASP A 236 -2.00 17.58 -1.46
N LEU A 237 -2.16 17.27 -2.74
CA LEU A 237 -3.44 16.87 -3.32
C LEU A 237 -3.97 15.55 -2.70
N MET A 238 -3.10 14.58 -2.41
CA MET A 238 -3.50 13.32 -1.79
C MET A 238 -3.95 13.51 -0.34
N VAL A 239 -3.08 14.04 0.51
CA VAL A 239 -3.23 14.00 1.98
C VAL A 239 -3.47 15.35 2.62
N GLY A 240 -3.36 16.45 1.87
CA GLY A 240 -3.44 17.81 2.38
C GLY A 240 -2.14 18.31 3.00
N ASN A 241 -2.11 19.61 3.25
CA ASN A 241 -0.98 20.28 3.89
C ASN A 241 -1.49 21.52 4.66
N PHE A 242 -1.58 21.41 5.99
CA PHE A 242 -2.08 22.51 6.83
C PHE A 242 -1.25 23.80 6.71
N ARG A 243 0.02 23.69 6.31
CA ARG A 243 0.86 24.87 6.09
C ARG A 243 0.33 25.78 5.00
N LEU A 244 -0.32 25.23 3.99
CA LEU A 244 -0.95 25.99 2.92
C LEU A 244 -2.06 26.91 3.45
N LYS A 245 -2.80 26.47 4.48
CA LYS A 245 -3.81 27.32 5.13
C LYS A 245 -3.19 28.57 5.76
N GLU A 246 -2.03 28.43 6.39
CA GLU A 246 -1.29 29.56 6.98
C GLU A 246 -0.76 30.53 5.91
N LEU A 247 -0.56 30.04 4.69
CA LEU A 247 -0.15 30.84 3.52
C LEU A 247 -1.32 31.48 2.77
N GLY A 248 -2.57 31.25 3.22
CA GLY A 248 -3.77 31.84 2.62
C GLY A 248 -4.52 30.90 1.66
N TYR A 249 -4.07 29.65 1.47
CA TYR A 249 -4.66 28.66 0.58
C TYR A 249 -5.47 27.64 1.39
N GLY A 250 -6.63 28.06 1.89
CA GLY A 250 -7.43 27.24 2.81
C GLY A 250 -8.05 26.01 2.18
N GLU A 251 -8.49 26.09 0.93
CA GLU A 251 -9.07 24.96 0.21
C GLU A 251 -7.97 23.98 -0.25
N GLU A 252 -6.89 24.50 -0.79
CA GLU A 252 -5.75 23.70 -1.26
C GLU A 252 -5.04 22.93 -0.14
N ALA A 253 -5.23 23.37 1.10
CA ALA A 253 -4.68 22.71 2.29
C ALA A 253 -5.37 21.38 2.63
N LEU A 254 -6.58 21.12 2.11
CA LEU A 254 -7.42 20.01 2.60
C LEU A 254 -7.02 18.64 2.06
N GLY A 255 -6.59 18.53 0.83
CA GLY A 255 -6.34 17.24 0.17
C GLY A 255 -7.60 16.39 -0.05
N HIS A 256 -7.42 15.17 -0.58
CA HIS A 256 -8.52 14.30 -1.00
C HIS A 256 -8.64 13.01 -0.17
N ASN A 257 -8.00 12.93 1.01
CA ASN A 257 -7.95 11.73 1.87
C ASN A 257 -7.52 10.47 1.10
N ALA A 258 -6.58 10.63 0.17
CA ALA A 258 -6.16 9.56 -0.72
C ALA A 258 -4.98 8.77 -0.15
N ILE A 259 -5.07 7.43 -0.24
CA ILE A 259 -4.00 6.49 0.12
C ILE A 259 -3.34 5.87 -1.11
N ALA A 260 -3.90 6.12 -2.27
CA ALA A 260 -3.32 5.82 -3.57
C ALA A 260 -3.75 6.88 -4.57
N ALA A 261 -2.92 7.12 -5.56
CA ALA A 261 -3.19 8.03 -6.63
C ALA A 261 -2.62 7.51 -7.96
N GLY A 262 -3.00 8.14 -9.05
CA GLY A 262 -2.36 7.97 -10.34
C GLY A 262 -2.14 9.33 -10.99
N PHE A 263 -1.06 9.45 -11.73
CA PHE A 263 -0.72 10.67 -12.46
C PHE A 263 -0.66 10.36 -13.96
N GLN A 264 -1.45 11.08 -14.75
CA GLN A 264 -1.55 10.83 -16.18
C GLN A 264 -0.19 10.91 -16.90
N GLY A 265 0.60 11.92 -16.66
CA GLY A 265 2.02 12.08 -16.90
C GLY A 265 2.60 11.89 -18.31
N GLN A 266 1.97 11.09 -19.12
CA GLN A 266 2.36 10.83 -20.50
C GLN A 266 1.68 11.84 -21.41
N ARG A 267 2.06 11.92 -22.67
CA ARG A 267 1.53 12.79 -23.71
C ARG A 267 0.63 13.97 -23.28
N HIS A 268 0.52 15.03 -23.97
CA HIS A 268 -0.10 16.30 -23.57
C HIS A 268 0.59 17.00 -22.41
N TRP A 269 0.98 16.28 -21.33
CA TRP A 269 1.78 16.85 -20.24
C TRP A 269 3.26 16.95 -20.64
N THR A 270 3.86 15.85 -21.05
CA THR A 270 5.30 15.80 -21.40
C THR A 270 5.66 16.54 -22.69
N ASP A 271 4.65 16.99 -23.45
CA ASP A 271 4.88 17.87 -24.61
C ASP A 271 5.33 19.30 -24.20
N TRP A 272 5.19 19.69 -22.92
CA TRP A 272 5.54 21.04 -22.44
C TRP A 272 6.01 21.10 -20.98
N MET A 273 5.92 20.05 -20.22
CA MET A 273 6.32 19.97 -18.80
C MET A 273 7.19 18.74 -18.57
N PRO A 274 8.08 18.74 -17.54
CA PRO A 274 8.79 17.55 -17.14
C PRO A 274 7.84 16.39 -16.82
N ASN A 275 8.29 15.15 -17.05
CA ASN A 275 7.50 13.96 -16.74
C ASN A 275 7.36 13.71 -15.22
N GLY A 276 6.57 12.69 -14.86
CA GLY A 276 6.28 12.35 -13.47
C GLY A 276 7.31 11.45 -12.78
N ASP A 277 8.41 11.05 -13.44
CA ASP A 277 9.31 10.00 -12.99
C ASP A 277 9.90 10.25 -11.60
N PHE A 278 10.42 11.46 -11.35
CA PHE A 278 10.94 11.83 -10.05
C PHE A 278 9.86 11.78 -8.96
N MET A 279 8.69 12.32 -9.25
CA MET A 279 7.54 12.33 -8.35
C MET A 279 7.12 10.88 -7.99
N GLU A 280 7.04 10.01 -8.99
CA GLU A 280 6.68 8.60 -8.81
C GLU A 280 7.72 7.86 -7.97
N ALA A 281 9.01 8.04 -8.25
CA ALA A 281 10.09 7.42 -7.47
C ALA A 281 10.01 7.83 -5.99
N ILE A 282 9.91 9.12 -5.71
CA ILE A 282 9.96 9.66 -4.35
C ILE A 282 8.68 9.33 -3.57
N LEU A 283 7.50 9.47 -4.17
CA LEU A 283 6.25 9.21 -3.47
C LEU A 283 6.06 7.72 -3.17
N ASN A 284 6.46 6.83 -4.08
CA ASN A 284 6.41 5.39 -3.86
C ASN A 284 7.50 4.87 -2.90
N SER A 285 8.54 5.64 -2.63
CA SER A 285 9.58 5.28 -1.65
C SER A 285 9.10 5.48 -0.22
N SER A 286 9.72 4.76 0.71
CA SER A 286 9.41 4.86 2.15
C SER A 286 10.10 6.03 2.83
N PHE A 287 10.64 6.97 2.09
CA PHE A 287 11.33 8.16 2.60
C PHE A 287 11.36 9.29 1.57
N ASP A 288 11.54 10.49 2.06
CA ASP A 288 11.83 11.70 1.28
C ASP A 288 12.64 12.70 2.13
N TRP A 289 12.65 13.97 1.74
CA TRP A 289 13.31 15.08 2.46
C TRP A 289 12.72 15.37 3.85
N ASN A 290 11.59 14.78 4.20
CA ASN A 290 10.99 14.87 5.54
C ASN A 290 11.34 13.64 6.42
N GLY A 291 12.11 12.68 5.90
CA GLY A 291 12.52 11.47 6.60
C GLY A 291 11.78 10.21 6.17
N ILE A 292 11.88 9.18 7.00
CA ILE A 292 11.26 7.87 6.78
C ILE A 292 9.76 7.97 7.07
N ARG A 293 8.93 7.41 6.17
CA ARG A 293 7.46 7.46 6.23
C ARG A 293 6.83 6.28 5.48
N GLN A 294 5.53 6.10 5.68
CA GLN A 294 4.74 5.22 4.80
C GLN A 294 4.79 5.76 3.36
N PRO A 295 4.97 4.90 2.33
CA PRO A 295 4.87 5.30 0.94
C PRO A 295 3.50 5.91 0.59
N TYR A 296 3.52 6.92 -0.27
CA TYR A 296 2.34 7.42 -0.98
C TYR A 296 2.24 6.66 -2.29
N ILE A 297 1.28 5.77 -2.43
CA ILE A 297 1.16 4.96 -3.66
C ILE A 297 0.76 5.84 -4.83
N LEU A 298 1.61 5.92 -5.84
CA LEU A 298 1.37 6.70 -7.06
C LEU A 298 1.60 5.82 -8.29
N ALA A 299 0.52 5.56 -9.04
CA ALA A 299 0.58 4.76 -10.25
C ALA A 299 1.07 5.61 -11.43
N THR A 300 2.05 5.08 -12.17
CA THR A 300 2.49 5.63 -13.45
C THR A 300 1.33 5.63 -14.44
N GLU A 301 1.28 6.64 -15.31
CA GLU A 301 0.28 6.76 -16.38
C GLU A 301 -1.19 6.69 -15.90
N ASN A 302 -1.40 6.88 -14.61
CA ASN A 302 -2.70 6.71 -13.95
C ASN A 302 -3.32 5.31 -14.14
N ASP A 303 -2.49 4.28 -14.25
CA ASP A 303 -2.92 2.89 -14.32
C ASP A 303 -3.48 2.43 -12.97
N ALA A 304 -4.75 2.74 -12.75
CA ALA A 304 -5.41 2.55 -11.46
C ALA A 304 -5.41 1.09 -10.97
N LEU A 305 -5.51 0.11 -11.86
CA LEU A 305 -5.48 -1.30 -11.46
C LEU A 305 -4.10 -1.73 -10.95
N ASN A 306 -3.02 -1.26 -11.57
CA ASN A 306 -1.67 -1.48 -11.07
C ASN A 306 -1.46 -0.73 -9.75
N GLY A 307 -1.94 0.52 -9.66
CA GLY A 307 -1.94 1.30 -8.41
C GLY A 307 -2.63 0.59 -7.24
N ILE A 308 -3.77 -0.07 -7.49
CA ILE A 308 -4.46 -0.87 -6.47
C ILE A 308 -3.64 -2.11 -6.08
N ALA A 309 -2.98 -2.77 -7.03
CA ALA A 309 -2.09 -3.88 -6.71
C ALA A 309 -0.90 -3.43 -5.83
N MET A 310 -0.31 -2.27 -6.13
CA MET A 310 0.71 -1.64 -5.30
C MET A 310 0.17 -1.29 -3.90
N LEU A 311 -1.03 -0.73 -3.82
CA LEU A 311 -1.68 -0.43 -2.54
C LEU A 311 -1.85 -1.70 -1.69
N PHE A 312 -2.35 -2.79 -2.26
CA PHE A 312 -2.48 -4.06 -1.54
C PHE A 312 -1.13 -4.57 -1.04
N GLY A 313 -0.10 -4.55 -1.90
CA GLY A 313 1.26 -4.92 -1.51
C GLY A 313 1.75 -4.10 -0.32
N ASN A 314 1.61 -2.78 -0.37
CA ASN A 314 2.02 -1.88 0.72
C ASN A 314 1.24 -2.14 2.02
N LEU A 315 -0.09 -2.20 1.97
CA LEU A 315 -0.92 -2.40 3.16
C LEU A 315 -0.68 -3.75 3.84
N LEU A 316 -0.32 -4.79 3.07
CA LEU A 316 -0.03 -6.12 3.61
C LEU A 316 1.38 -6.27 4.15
N THR A 317 2.33 -5.46 3.70
CA THR A 317 3.76 -5.67 4.01
C THR A 317 4.43 -4.48 4.67
N GLY A 318 3.87 -3.27 4.56
CA GLY A 318 4.49 -2.02 4.98
C GLY A 318 5.70 -1.62 4.13
N THR A 319 5.91 -2.29 2.99
CA THR A 319 7.08 -2.05 2.11
C THR A 319 6.73 -1.11 0.97
N ALA A 320 7.73 -0.41 0.46
CA ALA A 320 7.64 0.28 -0.82
C ALA A 320 7.29 -0.70 -1.94
N GLN A 321 6.49 -0.25 -2.88
CA GLN A 321 6.06 -1.03 -4.03
C GLN A 321 6.58 -0.39 -5.32
N ILE A 322 6.82 -1.21 -6.32
CA ILE A 322 7.17 -0.74 -7.66
C ILE A 322 5.97 -0.86 -8.58
N PHE A 323 5.75 0.17 -9.39
CA PHE A 323 4.91 0.04 -10.56
C PHE A 323 5.63 -0.81 -11.59
N ALA A 324 4.99 -1.84 -12.14
CA ALA A 324 5.64 -2.69 -13.12
C ALA A 324 4.65 -3.34 -14.08
N ASP A 325 4.92 -3.23 -15.36
CA ASP A 325 4.21 -3.93 -16.43
C ASP A 325 4.84 -5.30 -16.68
N VAL A 326 4.01 -6.30 -16.95
CA VAL A 326 4.49 -7.59 -17.44
C VAL A 326 4.83 -7.42 -18.92
N ARG A 327 6.12 -7.29 -19.22
CA ARG A 327 6.60 -7.05 -20.59
C ARG A 327 6.62 -8.33 -21.41
N THR A 328 7.24 -9.38 -20.89
CA THR A 328 7.35 -10.65 -21.60
C THR A 328 7.81 -11.78 -20.67
N TYR A 329 7.76 -13.00 -21.19
CA TYR A 329 8.40 -14.18 -20.63
C TYR A 329 9.65 -14.53 -21.44
N TRP A 330 10.77 -14.71 -20.76
CA TRP A 330 12.01 -15.19 -21.34
C TRP A 330 12.17 -16.68 -21.03
N SER A 331 12.12 -17.53 -22.08
CA SER A 331 12.46 -18.95 -21.93
C SER A 331 13.93 -19.14 -21.59
N PRO A 332 14.33 -20.26 -20.96
CA PRO A 332 15.73 -20.56 -20.70
C PRO A 332 16.61 -20.50 -21.98
N ASP A 333 16.12 -21.05 -23.07
CA ASP A 333 16.83 -21.04 -24.36
C ASP A 333 17.00 -19.64 -24.93
N ALA A 334 16.00 -18.76 -24.74
CA ALA A 334 16.10 -17.36 -25.16
C ALA A 334 17.16 -16.59 -24.36
N VAL A 335 17.19 -16.80 -23.05
CA VAL A 335 18.19 -16.17 -22.18
C VAL A 335 19.60 -16.66 -22.54
N GLU A 336 19.80 -17.96 -22.67
CA GLU A 336 21.10 -18.54 -23.03
C GLU A 336 21.57 -18.03 -24.41
N ARG A 337 20.69 -18.02 -25.41
CA ARG A 337 21.02 -17.54 -26.76
C ARG A 337 21.43 -16.05 -26.77
N VAL A 338 20.75 -15.19 -25.99
CA VAL A 338 20.98 -13.74 -26.03
C VAL A 338 22.13 -13.32 -25.12
N THR A 339 22.27 -13.95 -23.96
CA THR A 339 23.22 -13.52 -22.93
C THR A 339 24.39 -14.46 -22.72
N GLY A 340 24.34 -15.68 -23.24
CA GLY A 340 25.27 -16.75 -22.93
C GLY A 340 25.13 -17.34 -21.53
N HIS A 341 24.12 -16.89 -20.75
CA HIS A 341 23.88 -17.33 -19.37
C HIS A 341 22.82 -18.43 -19.32
N ARG A 342 23.14 -19.55 -18.70
CA ARG A 342 22.19 -20.63 -18.46
C ARG A 342 21.47 -20.41 -17.14
N LEU A 343 20.14 -20.37 -17.21
CA LEU A 343 19.30 -20.22 -16.02
C LEU A 343 19.35 -21.48 -15.14
N THR A 344 19.36 -21.29 -13.82
CA THR A 344 19.42 -22.37 -12.82
C THR A 344 18.55 -22.07 -11.61
N GLY A 345 18.29 -23.05 -10.75
CA GLY A 345 17.54 -22.91 -9.52
C GLY A 345 16.10 -22.42 -9.77
N ARG A 346 15.69 -21.36 -9.10
CA ARG A 346 14.31 -20.83 -9.23
C ARG A 346 13.99 -20.32 -10.64
N ALA A 347 15.00 -19.95 -11.40
CA ALA A 347 14.83 -19.43 -12.77
C ALA A 347 14.96 -20.52 -13.85
N GLU A 348 15.17 -21.79 -13.48
CA GLU A 348 15.41 -22.89 -14.44
C GLU A 348 14.35 -23.03 -15.55
N ASN A 349 13.11 -22.65 -15.23
CA ASN A 349 11.99 -22.67 -16.16
C ASN A 349 11.70 -21.33 -16.84
N GLY A 350 12.62 -20.35 -16.76
CA GLY A 350 12.48 -19.04 -17.35
C GLY A 350 12.21 -17.92 -16.34
N ILE A 351 12.05 -16.70 -16.86
CA ILE A 351 11.83 -15.49 -16.07
C ILE A 351 10.70 -14.64 -16.66
N LEU A 352 9.95 -13.99 -15.80
CA LEU A 352 9.04 -12.91 -16.19
C LEU A 352 9.82 -11.59 -16.20
N HIS A 353 9.78 -10.90 -17.31
CA HIS A 353 10.37 -9.58 -17.45
C HIS A 353 9.33 -8.53 -17.06
N LEU A 354 9.59 -7.87 -15.95
CA LEU A 354 8.82 -6.72 -15.48
C LEU A 354 9.59 -5.45 -15.80
N ILE A 355 8.88 -4.42 -16.22
CA ILE A 355 9.47 -3.11 -16.54
C ILE A 355 8.54 -2.02 -16.06
N ASN A 356 9.12 -0.93 -15.58
CA ASN A 356 8.42 0.34 -15.40
C ASN A 356 8.88 1.31 -16.51
N SER A 357 7.99 2.18 -16.97
CA SER A 357 8.31 3.26 -17.89
C SER A 357 9.00 4.44 -17.20
N GLY A 358 8.98 4.49 -15.87
CA GLY A 358 9.65 5.45 -15.01
C GLY A 358 10.51 4.78 -13.95
N PRO A 359 11.13 5.53 -13.04
CA PRO A 359 11.94 4.94 -11.98
C PRO A 359 11.08 4.23 -10.94
N ALA A 360 11.59 3.13 -10.43
CA ALA A 360 10.97 2.41 -9.32
C ALA A 360 11.18 3.13 -7.99
N ALA A 361 10.34 2.84 -6.99
CA ALA A 361 10.58 3.20 -5.61
C ALA A 361 12.00 2.79 -5.17
N LEU A 362 12.73 3.70 -4.54
CA LEU A 362 14.16 3.53 -4.26
C LEU A 362 14.46 2.34 -3.35
N ASP A 363 13.60 2.08 -2.38
CA ASP A 363 13.69 0.96 -1.45
C ASP A 363 12.77 -0.22 -1.82
N GLY A 364 12.11 -0.17 -2.97
CA GLY A 364 11.23 -1.22 -3.48
C GLY A 364 11.92 -2.32 -4.28
N THR A 365 13.23 -2.25 -4.51
CA THR A 365 13.97 -3.10 -5.46
C THR A 365 14.97 -4.05 -4.80
N GLY A 366 14.84 -4.35 -3.51
CA GLY A 366 15.72 -5.29 -2.82
C GLY A 366 17.11 -4.70 -2.50
N GLN A 367 17.21 -3.41 -2.28
CA GLN A 367 18.46 -2.71 -1.94
C GLN A 367 18.97 -3.01 -0.53
N HIS A 368 18.12 -3.55 0.33
CA HIS A 368 18.48 -3.91 1.70
C HIS A 368 19.08 -5.31 1.77
N ILE A 369 19.80 -5.57 2.86
CA ILE A 369 20.32 -6.89 3.15
C ILE A 369 19.72 -7.37 4.47
N ILE A 370 19.07 -8.54 4.44
CA ILE A 370 18.59 -9.27 5.61
C ILE A 370 19.18 -10.68 5.54
N ASP A 371 19.84 -11.11 6.60
CA ASP A 371 20.52 -12.43 6.68
C ASP A 371 21.46 -12.69 5.47
N GLY A 372 22.19 -11.68 5.04
CA GLY A 372 23.11 -11.76 3.91
C GLY A 372 22.48 -11.83 2.52
N LYS A 373 21.18 -11.62 2.40
CA LYS A 373 20.46 -11.69 1.12
C LYS A 373 19.77 -10.36 0.80
N PRO A 374 19.66 -10.01 -0.49
CA PRO A 374 18.84 -8.88 -0.92
C PRO A 374 17.40 -9.00 -0.40
N ALA A 375 16.86 -7.91 0.14
CA ALA A 375 15.54 -7.87 0.75
C ALA A 375 14.91 -6.49 0.57
N ILE A 376 13.59 -6.42 0.84
CA ILE A 376 12.82 -5.19 0.99
C ILE A 376 12.38 -5.14 2.44
N LYS A 377 12.57 -3.99 3.10
CA LYS A 377 12.17 -3.78 4.51
C LYS A 377 10.86 -3.01 4.59
N PRO A 378 10.01 -3.29 5.57
CA PRO A 378 8.93 -2.40 5.94
C PRO A 378 9.49 -1.03 6.34
N PHE A 379 8.76 0.04 6.06
CA PHE A 379 9.25 1.41 6.32
C PHE A 379 9.57 1.66 7.80
N TRP A 380 8.86 1.03 8.72
CA TRP A 380 9.13 1.17 10.17
C TRP A 380 10.40 0.46 10.66
N ASP A 381 11.05 -0.34 9.82
CA ASP A 381 12.32 -1.01 10.09
C ASP A 381 13.51 -0.34 9.37
N LEU A 382 13.24 0.73 8.61
CA LEU A 382 14.27 1.50 7.93
C LEU A 382 15.07 2.37 8.91
N LYS A 383 16.32 2.60 8.55
CA LYS A 383 17.23 3.51 9.23
C LYS A 383 17.84 4.49 8.22
N GLU A 384 18.42 5.57 8.71
CA GLU A 384 19.04 6.58 7.86
C GLU A 384 20.13 6.01 6.90
N GLU A 385 20.89 5.05 7.37
CA GLU A 385 21.89 4.34 6.55
C GLU A 385 21.26 3.55 5.38
N ASP A 386 20.04 3.07 5.54
CA ASP A 386 19.27 2.43 4.46
C ASP A 386 18.86 3.46 3.42
N VAL A 387 18.41 4.65 3.83
CA VAL A 387 18.07 5.77 2.94
C VAL A 387 19.27 6.16 2.08
N VAL A 388 20.43 6.39 2.71
CA VAL A 388 21.66 6.74 1.99
C VAL A 388 22.03 5.65 0.97
N ARG A 389 21.91 4.38 1.34
CA ARG A 389 22.21 3.26 0.43
C ARG A 389 21.29 3.26 -0.78
N CYS A 390 19.97 3.43 -0.57
CA CYS A 390 18.99 3.44 -1.64
C CYS A 390 19.21 4.60 -2.62
N CYS A 391 19.57 5.78 -2.13
CA CYS A 391 19.84 6.94 -2.99
C CYS A 391 21.14 6.79 -3.81
N ASN A 392 22.13 6.02 -3.32
CA ASN A 392 23.45 5.90 -3.96
C ASN A 392 23.52 4.87 -5.09
N VAL A 393 22.48 4.07 -5.34
CA VAL A 393 22.50 3.02 -6.38
C VAL A 393 21.93 3.49 -7.71
N THR A 394 21.49 4.72 -7.80
CA THR A 394 20.80 5.28 -8.96
C THR A 394 21.56 6.49 -9.52
N ASN A 395 21.51 6.66 -10.84
CA ASN A 395 21.93 7.88 -11.51
C ASN A 395 20.65 8.67 -11.83
N TRP A 396 20.62 9.91 -11.39
CA TRP A 396 19.46 10.76 -11.48
C TRP A 396 19.53 11.71 -12.68
N HIS A 397 18.37 12.02 -13.21
CA HIS A 397 18.12 13.15 -14.10
C HIS A 397 16.79 13.79 -13.69
N PRO A 398 16.61 15.10 -13.86
CA PRO A 398 15.37 15.77 -13.44
C PRO A 398 14.14 15.30 -14.24
N ALA A 399 14.34 14.97 -15.50
CA ALA A 399 13.33 14.42 -16.38
C ALA A 399 13.95 13.49 -17.41
N THR A 400 13.18 12.50 -17.86
CA THR A 400 13.54 11.69 -19.04
C THR A 400 13.02 12.35 -20.30
N VAL A 401 13.77 12.21 -21.38
CA VAL A 401 13.43 12.74 -22.71
C VAL A 401 12.95 11.60 -23.60
#